data_3e1162ebf9f6a59662636561de3054b9
#
_entry.id   3e1162ebf9f6a59662636561de3054b9
#
_cell.length_a   1.000
_cell.length_b   1.000
_cell.length_c   1.000
_cell.angle_alpha   90.00
_cell.angle_beta   90.00
_cell.angle_gamma   90.00
#
_symmetry.space_group_name_H-M   'P 1'
#
loop_
_entity.id
_entity.type
_entity.pdbx_description
1 polymer ?
#
loop_
_entity_poly.entity_id
_entity_poly.type
_entity_poly.pdbx_seq_one_letter_code
_entity_poly.pdbx_strand_id
1 'polypeptide(L)'
;MIQPGIESFSDSILELMRKGSQGLQNIQILKWCKELGIKPFWNIIWGFPGEPREEYARMAEIVSQITHLPPPQYAGPISLERFSPHHDFAERFGFVNVSPHPAYRHIYPFAEATLAQIARHFQFDYRVPQDVAQYTESISVEVAAWQQNYDESDLFSVDLGARLLVWDLRRSATEPLTVLDGLQRELYLACDMIRTLDQLDLMAADLPIGPVTHSEIEQALEPLVTRGLLLRDGDSFLSLAIPLGEYSPSGPILDRFYQLVEQVGQSDGDRSWIVSGSRKVAADDSFLNPLAPL
;
A
#
# COMPACT_ATOMS: atom_id res chain seq x y z
N MET A 1 -9.33 15.31 0.38
CA MET A 1 -9.38 14.19 1.33
C MET A 1 -10.50 13.25 0.92
N ILE A 2 -10.25 11.95 0.90
CA ILE A 2 -11.23 10.90 0.59
C ILE A 2 -11.20 9.83 1.69
N GLN A 3 -12.27 9.05 1.82
CA GLN A 3 -12.32 7.90 2.73
C GLN A 3 -12.60 6.64 1.91
N PRO A 4 -11.57 6.02 1.34
CA PRO A 4 -11.72 4.75 0.65
C PRO A 4 -12.00 3.63 1.65
N GLY A 5 -12.78 2.66 1.23
CA GLY A 5 -13.11 1.51 2.07
C GLY A 5 -12.00 0.46 2.17
N ILE A 6 -10.75 0.89 2.29
CA ILE A 6 -9.58 0.02 2.48
C ILE A 6 -9.58 -0.47 3.92
N GLU A 7 -9.76 -1.74 4.13
CA GLU A 7 -9.80 -2.36 5.45
C GLU A 7 -8.78 -3.50 5.59
N SER A 8 -8.26 -4.01 4.48
CA SER A 8 -7.29 -5.10 4.41
C SER A 8 -6.55 -5.12 3.08
N PHE A 9 -5.41 -5.81 3.04
CA PHE A 9 -4.68 -6.18 1.81
C PHE A 9 -4.80 -7.68 1.49
N SER A 10 -5.61 -8.43 2.23
CA SER A 10 -5.89 -9.84 2.00
C SER A 10 -7.26 -10.02 1.36
N ASP A 11 -7.30 -10.66 0.20
CA ASP A 11 -8.54 -10.94 -0.53
C ASP A 11 -9.49 -11.82 0.29
N SER A 12 -8.98 -12.82 0.98
CA SER A 12 -9.80 -13.71 1.82
C SER A 12 -10.44 -12.97 3.01
N ILE A 13 -9.73 -12.01 3.62
CA ILE A 13 -10.29 -11.16 4.68
C ILE A 13 -11.31 -10.18 4.10
N LEU A 14 -11.03 -9.56 2.95
CA LEU A 14 -11.97 -8.68 2.23
C LEU A 14 -13.25 -9.40 1.82
N GLU A 15 -13.16 -10.67 1.44
CA GLU A 15 -14.32 -11.52 1.15
C GLU A 15 -15.17 -11.77 2.40
N LEU A 16 -14.56 -12.10 3.56
CA LEU A 16 -15.26 -12.19 4.85
C LEU A 16 -16.00 -10.90 5.20
N MET A 17 -15.39 -9.76 4.93
CA MET A 17 -15.99 -8.43 5.12
C MET A 17 -17.06 -8.11 4.06
N ARG A 18 -17.14 -8.86 2.96
CA ARG A 18 -17.99 -8.61 1.77
C ARG A 18 -17.74 -7.24 1.14
N LYS A 19 -16.45 -6.87 1.02
CA LYS A 19 -16.05 -5.55 0.47
C LYS A 19 -16.16 -5.47 -1.04
N GLY A 20 -15.98 -6.58 -1.75
CA GLY A 20 -16.00 -6.62 -3.23
C GLY A 20 -14.80 -5.94 -3.89
N SER A 21 -13.77 -5.55 -3.11
CA SER A 21 -12.46 -5.09 -3.58
C SER A 21 -11.40 -6.15 -3.32
N GLN A 22 -10.25 -6.02 -3.98
CA GLN A 22 -9.08 -6.87 -3.80
C GLN A 22 -7.93 -6.12 -3.12
N GLY A 23 -7.03 -6.84 -2.44
CA GLY A 23 -5.91 -6.25 -1.71
C GLY A 23 -5.00 -5.42 -2.61
N LEU A 24 -4.66 -5.94 -3.80
CA LEU A 24 -3.82 -5.22 -4.76
C LEU A 24 -4.50 -3.94 -5.30
N GLN A 25 -5.83 -3.95 -5.50
CA GLN A 25 -6.61 -2.75 -5.86
C GLN A 25 -6.55 -1.68 -4.76
N ASN A 26 -6.61 -2.10 -3.50
CA ASN A 26 -6.49 -1.21 -2.36
C ASN A 26 -5.12 -0.52 -2.31
N ILE A 27 -4.04 -1.25 -2.63
CA ILE A 27 -2.69 -0.69 -2.72
C ILE A 27 -2.58 0.27 -3.90
N GLN A 28 -3.16 -0.07 -5.06
CA GLN A 28 -3.20 0.82 -6.22
C GLN A 28 -3.92 2.15 -5.92
N ILE A 29 -5.02 2.11 -5.17
CA ILE A 29 -5.72 3.33 -4.71
C ILE A 29 -4.78 4.21 -3.85
N LEU A 30 -4.02 3.61 -2.92
CA LEU A 30 -3.05 4.37 -2.10
C LEU A 30 -1.94 4.98 -2.96
N LYS A 31 -1.45 4.25 -3.97
CA LYS A 31 -0.48 4.74 -4.93
C LYS A 31 -1.00 5.99 -5.66
N TRP A 32 -2.18 5.91 -6.25
CA TRP A 32 -2.83 7.06 -6.92
C TRP A 32 -3.10 8.22 -5.97
N CYS A 33 -3.49 7.93 -4.72
CA CYS A 33 -3.67 8.99 -3.72
C CYS A 33 -2.38 9.76 -3.48
N LYS A 34 -1.24 9.07 -3.37
CA LYS A 34 0.06 9.72 -3.20
C LYS A 34 0.45 10.51 -4.44
N GLU A 35 0.36 9.92 -5.62
CA GLU A 35 0.68 10.53 -6.90
C GLU A 35 -0.08 11.85 -7.12
N LEU A 36 -1.38 11.85 -6.86
CA LEU A 36 -2.29 12.98 -7.07
C LEU A 36 -2.39 13.93 -5.87
N GLY A 37 -1.59 13.75 -4.83
CA GLY A 37 -1.64 14.58 -3.61
C GLY A 37 -2.97 14.46 -2.85
N ILE A 38 -3.73 13.37 -3.05
CA ILE A 38 -4.99 13.11 -2.37
C ILE A 38 -4.71 12.46 -1.02
N LYS A 39 -5.22 13.04 0.07
CA LYS A 39 -5.09 12.46 1.41
C LYS A 39 -6.18 11.41 1.66
N PRO A 40 -5.85 10.10 1.72
CA PRO A 40 -6.79 9.05 2.10
C PRO A 40 -6.94 9.00 3.62
N PHE A 41 -8.16 8.76 4.07
CA PHE A 41 -8.47 8.42 5.47
C PHE A 41 -8.98 6.98 5.49
N TRP A 42 -8.19 6.04 6.02
CA TRP A 42 -8.47 4.62 5.92
C TRP A 42 -7.91 3.83 7.11
N ASN A 43 -8.34 2.57 7.26
CA ASN A 43 -8.01 1.74 8.41
C ASN A 43 -7.59 0.34 7.97
N ILE A 44 -6.92 -0.40 8.85
CA ILE A 44 -6.78 -1.86 8.79
C ILE A 44 -7.60 -2.44 9.94
N ILE A 45 -8.51 -3.39 9.65
CA ILE A 45 -9.40 -3.97 10.63
C ILE A 45 -9.22 -5.50 10.63
N TRP A 46 -9.14 -6.08 11.82
CA TRP A 46 -9.00 -7.51 12.04
C TRP A 46 -9.95 -8.03 13.12
N GLY A 47 -9.89 -9.34 13.41
CA GLY A 47 -10.71 -9.96 14.43
C GLY A 47 -12.08 -10.41 13.91
N PHE A 48 -12.21 -10.69 12.63
CA PHE A 48 -13.42 -11.32 12.08
C PHE A 48 -13.43 -12.81 12.41
N PRO A 49 -14.58 -13.38 12.83
CA PRO A 49 -14.66 -14.81 13.05
C PRO A 49 -14.33 -15.60 11.78
N GLY A 50 -13.39 -16.56 11.92
CA GLY A 50 -12.99 -17.43 10.80
C GLY A 50 -11.99 -16.81 9.83
N GLU A 51 -11.38 -15.68 10.16
CA GLU A 51 -10.31 -15.10 9.35
C GLU A 51 -9.06 -16.01 9.35
N PRO A 52 -8.38 -16.16 8.20
CA PRO A 52 -7.17 -16.98 8.10
C PRO A 52 -5.99 -16.24 8.77
N ARG A 53 -5.42 -16.86 9.80
CA ARG A 53 -4.38 -16.27 10.67
C ARG A 53 -3.08 -15.97 9.91
N GLU A 54 -2.75 -16.82 8.94
CA GLU A 54 -1.56 -16.72 8.09
C GLU A 54 -1.54 -15.47 7.22
N GLU A 55 -2.69 -14.91 6.90
CA GLU A 55 -2.80 -13.70 6.08
C GLU A 55 -2.19 -12.47 6.77
N TYR A 56 -2.15 -12.45 8.10
CA TYR A 56 -1.56 -11.32 8.84
C TYR A 56 -0.04 -11.25 8.73
N ALA A 57 0.63 -12.40 8.67
CA ALA A 57 2.06 -12.45 8.38
C ALA A 57 2.35 -11.97 6.94
N ARG A 58 1.55 -12.44 5.96
CA ARG A 58 1.63 -12.00 4.58
C ARG A 58 1.36 -10.49 4.43
N MET A 59 0.34 -9.97 5.09
CA MET A 59 0.07 -8.53 5.08
C MET A 59 1.21 -7.71 5.71
N ALA A 60 1.87 -8.21 6.76
CA ALA A 60 3.03 -7.56 7.36
C ALA A 60 4.19 -7.46 6.34
N GLU A 61 4.44 -8.51 5.56
CA GLU A 61 5.42 -8.48 4.46
C GLU A 61 5.05 -7.44 3.39
N ILE A 62 3.77 -7.36 2.99
CA ILE A 62 3.28 -6.33 2.06
C ILE A 62 3.51 -4.94 2.64
N VAL A 63 3.14 -4.70 3.90
CA VAL A 63 3.30 -3.40 4.58
C VAL A 63 4.75 -2.94 4.53
N SER A 64 5.72 -3.82 4.77
CA SER A 64 7.15 -3.48 4.70
C SER A 64 7.59 -2.96 3.33
N GLN A 65 6.87 -3.33 2.26
CA GLN A 65 7.17 -2.92 0.88
C GLN A 65 6.45 -1.64 0.46
N ILE A 66 5.40 -1.21 1.16
CA ILE A 66 4.57 -0.06 0.80
C ILE A 66 4.68 1.12 1.77
N THR A 67 5.72 1.15 2.61
CA THR A 67 5.91 2.18 3.64
C THR A 67 6.00 3.61 3.11
N HIS A 68 6.23 3.78 1.82
CA HIS A 68 6.21 5.07 1.12
C HIS A 68 4.79 5.56 0.79
N LEU A 69 3.78 4.68 0.82
CA LEU A 69 2.37 5.04 0.59
C LEU A 69 1.73 5.59 1.89
N PRO A 70 0.62 6.36 1.81
CA PRO A 70 -0.02 6.91 2.99
C PRO A 70 -0.48 5.83 3.98
N PRO A 71 -0.02 5.84 5.25
CA PRO A 71 -0.37 4.82 6.23
C PRO A 71 -1.83 4.92 6.69
N PRO A 72 -2.40 3.84 7.29
CA PRO A 72 -3.73 3.88 7.89
C PRO A 72 -3.75 4.81 9.11
N GLN A 73 -4.90 5.44 9.39
CA GLN A 73 -5.09 6.20 10.63
C GLN A 73 -5.32 5.29 11.83
N TYR A 74 -5.93 4.14 11.61
CA TYR A 74 -6.18 3.15 12.64
C TYR A 74 -5.88 1.74 12.11
N ALA A 75 -5.29 0.93 12.96
CA ALA A 75 -5.16 -0.51 12.77
C ALA A 75 -5.56 -1.19 14.07
N GLY A 76 -6.55 -2.07 14.02
CA GLY A 76 -7.06 -2.67 15.24
C GLY A 76 -8.25 -3.61 15.03
N PRO A 77 -8.75 -4.20 16.14
CA PRO A 77 -9.85 -5.14 16.09
C PRO A 77 -11.15 -4.49 15.63
N ILE A 78 -12.02 -5.31 15.03
CA ILE A 78 -13.37 -4.92 14.68
C ILE A 78 -14.14 -4.45 15.93
N SER A 79 -14.90 -3.37 15.77
CA SER A 79 -15.92 -2.95 16.72
C SER A 79 -17.30 -3.26 16.13
N LEU A 80 -18.15 -3.95 16.89
CA LEU A 80 -19.53 -4.12 16.48
C LEU A 80 -20.28 -2.80 16.66
N GLU A 81 -20.67 -2.20 15.56
CA GLU A 81 -21.45 -0.97 15.56
C GLU A 81 -22.91 -1.24 15.22
N ARG A 82 -23.82 -0.59 15.92
CA ARG A 82 -25.25 -0.64 15.61
C ARG A 82 -25.50 -0.31 14.14
N PHE A 83 -26.42 -1.01 13.52
CA PHE A 83 -26.77 -0.95 12.10
C PHE A 83 -25.71 -1.47 11.13
N SER A 84 -24.61 -2.02 11.62
CA SER A 84 -23.71 -2.76 10.75
C SER A 84 -24.25 -4.18 10.53
N PRO A 85 -24.01 -4.79 9.36
CA PRO A 85 -24.41 -6.19 9.14
C PRO A 85 -23.85 -7.15 10.18
N HIS A 86 -22.64 -6.91 10.68
CA HIS A 86 -21.98 -7.71 11.69
C HIS A 86 -22.67 -7.61 13.06
N HIS A 87 -23.27 -6.47 13.41
CA HIS A 87 -24.07 -6.31 14.61
C HIS A 87 -25.47 -6.92 14.41
N ASP A 88 -26.15 -6.59 13.30
CA ASP A 88 -27.54 -6.98 13.08
C ASP A 88 -27.70 -8.50 12.90
N PHE A 89 -26.67 -9.16 12.38
CA PHE A 89 -26.62 -10.61 12.19
C PHE A 89 -25.45 -11.25 12.95
N ALA A 90 -25.10 -10.73 14.14
CA ALA A 90 -23.90 -11.10 14.89
C ALA A 90 -23.71 -12.61 15.05
N GLU A 91 -24.75 -13.32 15.47
CA GLU A 91 -24.70 -14.77 15.65
C GLU A 91 -24.39 -15.52 14.36
N ARG A 92 -24.92 -15.04 13.22
CA ARG A 92 -24.64 -15.63 11.90
C ARG A 92 -23.17 -15.49 11.51
N PHE A 93 -22.56 -14.38 11.91
CA PHE A 93 -21.13 -14.13 11.69
C PHE A 93 -20.22 -14.76 12.74
N GLY A 94 -20.76 -15.41 13.79
CA GLY A 94 -19.97 -16.08 14.81
C GLY A 94 -19.64 -15.21 16.01
N PHE A 95 -20.24 -14.04 16.15
CA PHE A 95 -20.20 -13.22 17.37
C PHE A 95 -21.33 -13.64 18.31
N VAL A 96 -21.02 -13.81 19.58
CA VAL A 96 -21.97 -14.22 20.64
C VAL A 96 -21.86 -13.28 21.85
N ASN A 97 -22.80 -13.37 22.77
CA ASN A 97 -22.82 -12.55 23.99
C ASN A 97 -22.71 -11.04 23.73
N VAL A 98 -23.33 -10.59 22.64
CA VAL A 98 -23.28 -9.17 22.22
C VAL A 98 -24.02 -8.31 23.26
N SER A 99 -23.31 -7.33 23.82
CA SER A 99 -23.85 -6.40 24.81
C SER A 99 -23.22 -4.99 24.62
N PRO A 100 -23.87 -3.93 25.11
CA PRO A 100 -23.31 -2.57 25.02
C PRO A 100 -21.89 -2.50 25.57
N HIS A 101 -21.02 -1.74 24.91
CA HIS A 101 -19.65 -1.53 25.40
C HIS A 101 -19.69 -0.99 26.85
N PRO A 102 -18.85 -1.49 27.78
CA PRO A 102 -18.90 -1.15 29.20
C PRO A 102 -18.84 0.34 29.51
N ALA A 103 -18.21 1.14 28.66
CA ALA A 103 -18.12 2.59 28.80
C ALA A 103 -19.49 3.26 28.96
N TYR A 104 -20.54 2.71 28.33
CA TYR A 104 -21.90 3.30 28.43
C TYR A 104 -22.43 3.29 29.85
N ARG A 105 -22.08 2.30 30.69
CA ARG A 105 -22.48 2.23 32.11
C ARG A 105 -21.86 3.34 32.96
N HIS A 106 -20.69 3.85 32.54
CA HIS A 106 -20.02 4.94 33.24
C HIS A 106 -20.55 6.31 32.82
N ILE A 107 -21.15 6.40 31.63
CA ILE A 107 -21.66 7.67 31.07
C ILE A 107 -23.14 7.87 31.44
N TYR A 108 -23.93 6.80 31.40
CA TYR A 108 -25.38 6.87 31.53
C TYR A 108 -25.87 6.00 32.69
N PRO A 109 -26.63 6.55 33.68
CA PRO A 109 -27.18 5.82 34.80
C PRO A 109 -28.50 5.09 34.43
N PHE A 110 -28.46 4.32 33.33
CA PHE A 110 -29.64 3.64 32.80
C PHE A 110 -29.52 2.11 33.02
N ALA A 111 -30.66 1.44 33.00
CA ALA A 111 -30.71 -0.01 33.00
C ALA A 111 -30.12 -0.58 31.70
N GLU A 112 -29.59 -1.81 31.78
CA GLU A 112 -28.95 -2.50 30.64
C GLU A 112 -29.85 -2.52 29.38
N ALA A 113 -31.15 -2.79 29.58
CA ALA A 113 -32.10 -2.79 28.46
C ALA A 113 -32.18 -1.45 27.75
N THR A 114 -32.08 -0.33 28.48
CA THR A 114 -32.04 1.03 27.89
C THR A 114 -30.69 1.29 27.25
N LEU A 115 -29.59 0.89 27.90
CA LEU A 115 -28.26 1.01 27.31
C LEU A 115 -28.18 0.23 25.98
N ALA A 116 -28.77 -0.98 25.95
CA ALA A 116 -28.85 -1.77 24.72
C ALA A 116 -29.64 -1.08 23.58
N GLN A 117 -30.53 -0.15 23.88
CA GLN A 117 -31.26 0.61 22.85
C GLN A 117 -30.51 1.85 22.33
N ILE A 118 -29.65 2.46 23.15
CA ILE A 118 -28.96 3.73 22.80
C ILE A 118 -27.49 3.52 22.41
N ALA A 119 -26.87 2.40 22.81
CA ALA A 119 -25.47 2.15 22.51
C ALA A 119 -25.23 2.06 21.00
N ARG A 120 -24.14 2.65 20.53
CA ARG A 120 -23.62 2.50 19.17
C ARG A 120 -22.61 1.36 19.08
N HIS A 121 -21.75 1.21 20.08
CA HIS A 121 -20.66 0.23 20.11
C HIS A 121 -20.99 -0.90 21.09
N PHE A 122 -20.67 -2.12 20.67
CA PHE A 122 -20.96 -3.34 21.41
C PHE A 122 -19.70 -4.17 21.61
N GLN A 123 -19.58 -4.82 22.78
CA GLN A 123 -18.64 -5.90 23.05
C GLN A 123 -19.29 -7.22 22.68
N PHE A 124 -18.46 -8.23 22.45
CA PHE A 124 -18.88 -9.57 22.05
C PHE A 124 -17.84 -10.61 22.47
N ASP A 125 -18.24 -11.88 22.43
CA ASP A 125 -17.35 -13.03 22.44
C ASP A 125 -17.35 -13.72 21.08
N TYR A 126 -16.31 -14.50 20.80
CA TYR A 126 -16.26 -15.35 19.62
C TYR A 126 -16.93 -16.70 19.91
N ARG A 127 -17.79 -17.18 19.00
CA ARG A 127 -18.37 -18.53 19.10
C ARG A 127 -17.28 -19.60 19.10
N VAL A 128 -16.28 -19.47 18.25
CA VAL A 128 -15.05 -20.27 18.27
C VAL A 128 -13.93 -19.36 18.79
N PRO A 129 -13.37 -19.66 19.97
CA PRO A 129 -12.33 -18.83 20.57
C PRO A 129 -11.14 -18.62 19.61
N GLN A 130 -10.68 -17.39 19.48
CA GLN A 130 -9.50 -17.02 18.68
C GLN A 130 -8.65 -16.03 19.46
N ASP A 131 -7.33 -16.22 19.40
CA ASP A 131 -6.36 -15.30 20.00
C ASP A 131 -5.93 -14.26 18.95
N VAL A 132 -6.76 -13.23 18.80
CA VAL A 132 -6.57 -12.18 17.81
C VAL A 132 -5.24 -11.46 18.03
N ALA A 133 -4.88 -11.19 19.29
CA ALA A 133 -3.65 -10.46 19.60
C ALA A 133 -2.40 -11.21 19.14
N GLN A 134 -2.39 -12.53 19.27
CA GLN A 134 -1.25 -13.37 18.88
C GLN A 134 -0.98 -13.33 17.39
N TYR A 135 -1.99 -13.58 16.56
CA TYR A 135 -1.77 -13.69 15.12
C TYR A 135 -1.70 -12.33 14.37
N THR A 136 -2.13 -11.24 15.03
CA THR A 136 -2.03 -9.88 14.47
C THR A 136 -0.83 -9.09 14.98
N GLU A 137 0.04 -9.69 15.80
CA GLU A 137 1.21 -9.01 16.36
C GLU A 137 2.14 -8.47 15.25
N SER A 138 2.46 -9.30 14.25
CA SER A 138 3.35 -8.92 13.15
C SER A 138 2.84 -7.71 12.39
N ILE A 139 1.58 -7.73 11.95
CA ILE A 139 0.99 -6.60 11.22
C ILE A 139 0.88 -5.35 12.08
N SER A 140 0.62 -5.48 13.38
CA SER A 140 0.53 -4.35 14.32
C SER A 140 1.88 -3.63 14.44
N VAL A 141 2.98 -4.40 14.53
CA VAL A 141 4.34 -3.85 14.60
C VAL A 141 4.71 -3.14 13.31
N GLU A 142 4.46 -3.75 12.14
CA GLU A 142 4.78 -3.16 10.85
C GLU A 142 3.97 -1.89 10.56
N VAL A 143 2.68 -1.88 10.90
CA VAL A 143 1.84 -0.67 10.74
C VAL A 143 2.30 0.45 11.66
N ALA A 144 2.65 0.16 12.91
CA ALA A 144 3.19 1.18 13.82
C ALA A 144 4.51 1.76 13.30
N ALA A 145 5.40 0.92 12.79
CA ALA A 145 6.65 1.36 12.15
C ALA A 145 6.38 2.20 10.89
N TRP A 146 5.40 1.81 10.06
CA TRP A 146 4.97 2.57 8.90
C TRP A 146 4.49 3.97 9.26
N GLN A 147 3.57 4.08 10.24
CA GLN A 147 3.04 5.36 10.73
C GLN A 147 4.14 6.29 11.26
N GLN A 148 5.13 5.72 11.97
CA GLN A 148 6.24 6.49 12.57
C GLN A 148 7.25 7.00 11.53
N ASN A 149 7.49 6.23 10.46
CA ASN A 149 8.58 6.49 9.52
C ASN A 149 8.11 6.94 8.14
N TYR A 150 6.83 7.20 7.97
CA TYR A 150 6.25 7.55 6.67
C TYR A 150 6.92 8.76 6.01
N ASP A 151 7.20 9.80 6.79
CA ASP A 151 7.80 11.04 6.28
C ASP A 151 9.27 10.89 5.83
N GLU A 152 9.92 9.78 6.21
CA GLU A 152 11.29 9.44 5.84
C GLU A 152 11.36 8.38 4.73
N SER A 153 10.22 7.86 4.28
CA SER A 153 10.10 6.73 3.35
C SER A 153 9.56 7.19 2.02
N ASP A 154 10.28 6.90 0.93
CA ASP A 154 9.79 7.18 -0.42
C ASP A 154 10.27 6.16 -1.44
N LEU A 155 9.51 6.03 -2.53
CA LEU A 155 9.84 5.20 -3.69
C LEU A 155 9.23 5.88 -4.92
N PHE A 156 10.07 6.41 -5.79
CA PHE A 156 9.62 7.11 -6.99
C PHE A 156 10.47 6.80 -8.21
N SER A 157 9.95 7.06 -9.38
CA SER A 157 10.63 6.80 -10.65
C SER A 157 10.78 8.04 -11.49
N VAL A 158 11.87 8.08 -12.28
CA VAL A 158 12.19 9.13 -13.26
C VAL A 158 12.37 8.48 -14.60
N ASP A 159 11.49 8.76 -15.53
CA ASP A 159 11.59 8.25 -16.91
C ASP A 159 12.46 9.15 -17.78
N LEU A 160 13.55 8.59 -18.32
CA LEU A 160 14.47 9.26 -19.23
C LEU A 160 14.26 8.80 -20.70
N GLY A 161 13.16 8.15 -21.00
CA GLY A 161 12.82 7.61 -22.31
C GLY A 161 13.44 6.23 -22.56
N ALA A 162 14.74 6.13 -22.73
CA ALA A 162 15.42 4.85 -22.93
C ALA A 162 15.65 4.06 -21.63
N ARG A 163 15.63 4.72 -20.48
CA ARG A 163 15.90 4.17 -19.15
C ARG A 163 14.93 4.74 -18.12
N LEU A 164 14.53 3.92 -17.17
CA LEU A 164 13.76 4.31 -16.01
C LEU A 164 14.65 4.22 -14.77
N LEU A 165 14.78 5.32 -14.04
CA LEU A 165 15.44 5.36 -12.74
C LEU A 165 14.40 5.12 -11.67
N VAL A 166 14.57 4.10 -10.84
CA VAL A 166 13.73 3.84 -9.66
C VAL A 166 14.55 4.15 -8.42
N TRP A 167 14.19 5.22 -7.73
CA TRP A 167 14.82 5.66 -6.49
C TRP A 167 14.06 5.11 -5.28
N ASP A 168 14.74 4.28 -4.50
CA ASP A 168 14.18 3.62 -3.32
C ASP A 168 14.80 4.17 -2.04
N LEU A 169 14.03 4.99 -1.33
CA LEU A 169 14.39 5.59 -0.05
C LEU A 169 13.68 4.92 1.12
N ARG A 170 13.02 3.78 0.91
CA ARG A 170 12.41 3.00 1.98
C ARG A 170 13.50 2.37 2.85
N ARG A 171 13.16 2.00 4.08
CA ARG A 171 14.07 1.26 4.97
C ARG A 171 14.35 -0.17 4.49
N SER A 172 13.43 -0.75 3.75
CA SER A 172 13.55 -2.08 3.14
C SER A 172 14.41 -2.10 1.87
N ALA A 173 14.84 -0.93 1.38
CA ALA A 173 15.63 -0.84 0.15
C ALA A 173 16.96 -1.57 0.25
N THR A 174 17.23 -2.47 -0.70
CA THR A 174 18.53 -3.14 -0.82
C THR A 174 19.57 -2.25 -1.51
N GLU A 175 19.12 -1.38 -2.40
CA GLU A 175 19.92 -0.39 -3.14
C GLU A 175 19.09 0.88 -3.33
N PRO A 176 19.69 2.07 -3.22
CA PRO A 176 18.96 3.33 -3.35
C PRO A 176 18.53 3.65 -4.77
N LEU A 177 19.13 3.03 -5.79
CA LEU A 177 18.84 3.24 -7.20
C LEU A 177 18.82 1.94 -7.97
N THR A 178 17.75 1.75 -8.74
CA THR A 178 17.64 0.71 -9.77
C THR A 178 17.48 1.38 -11.14
N VAL A 179 18.25 0.95 -12.11
CA VAL A 179 18.12 1.38 -13.51
C VAL A 179 17.47 0.27 -14.30
N LEU A 180 16.33 0.55 -14.89
CA LEU A 180 15.60 -0.37 -15.77
C LEU A 180 15.69 0.10 -17.20
N ASP A 181 15.94 -0.82 -18.13
CA ASP A 181 15.93 -0.58 -19.57
C ASP A 181 15.27 -1.75 -20.32
N GLY A 182 15.11 -1.61 -21.64
CA GLY A 182 14.56 -2.64 -22.51
C GLY A 182 13.25 -3.24 -21.96
N LEU A 183 13.16 -4.56 -21.95
CA LEU A 183 11.96 -5.29 -21.52
C LEU A 183 11.56 -4.99 -20.08
N GLN A 184 12.50 -4.93 -19.14
CA GLN A 184 12.19 -4.66 -17.73
C GLN A 184 11.54 -3.29 -17.54
N ARG A 185 12.03 -2.27 -18.25
CA ARG A 185 11.44 -0.93 -18.22
C ARG A 185 10.00 -0.94 -18.73
N GLU A 186 9.77 -1.54 -19.90
CA GLU A 186 8.42 -1.59 -20.50
C GLU A 186 7.42 -2.33 -19.63
N LEU A 187 7.81 -3.48 -19.08
CA LEU A 187 6.96 -4.26 -18.17
C LEU A 187 6.69 -3.50 -16.86
N TYR A 188 7.70 -2.83 -16.30
CA TYR A 188 7.53 -2.06 -15.08
C TYR A 188 6.56 -0.89 -15.26
N LEU A 189 6.67 -0.16 -16.37
CA LEU A 189 5.76 0.92 -16.73
C LEU A 189 4.35 0.40 -17.05
N ALA A 190 4.23 -0.76 -17.71
CA ALA A 190 2.94 -1.39 -17.96
C ALA A 190 2.22 -1.74 -16.64
N CYS A 191 2.98 -2.15 -15.60
CA CYS A 191 2.47 -2.48 -14.28
C CYS A 191 2.19 -1.24 -13.41
N ASP A 192 2.24 -0.01 -13.94
CA ASP A 192 1.78 1.19 -13.22
C ASP A 192 0.32 1.08 -12.78
N MET A 193 -0.45 0.35 -13.57
CA MET A 193 -1.77 -0.21 -13.19
C MET A 193 -1.65 -1.73 -13.06
N ILE A 194 -2.52 -2.34 -12.26
CA ILE A 194 -2.58 -3.80 -12.11
C ILE A 194 -2.68 -4.46 -13.49
N ARG A 195 -1.75 -5.39 -13.76
CA ARG A 195 -1.71 -6.20 -14.97
C ARG A 195 -1.60 -7.66 -14.63
N THR A 196 -2.36 -8.48 -15.32
CA THR A 196 -2.16 -9.94 -15.29
C THR A 196 -1.02 -10.33 -16.24
N LEU A 197 -0.43 -11.49 -16.00
CA LEU A 197 0.62 -12.02 -16.85
C LEU A 197 0.16 -12.17 -18.32
N ASP A 198 -1.08 -12.64 -18.55
CA ASP A 198 -1.69 -12.72 -19.90
C ASP A 198 -1.80 -11.33 -20.57
N GLN A 199 -2.11 -10.28 -19.81
CA GLN A 199 -2.14 -8.91 -20.33
C GLN A 199 -0.76 -8.41 -20.69
N LEU A 200 0.26 -8.75 -19.90
CA LEU A 200 1.65 -8.41 -20.19
C LEU A 200 2.16 -9.17 -21.44
N ASP A 201 1.79 -10.44 -21.63
CA ASP A 201 2.08 -11.19 -22.85
C ASP A 201 1.51 -10.49 -24.10
N LEU A 202 0.25 -10.06 -24.04
CA LEU A 202 -0.39 -9.33 -25.14
C LEU A 202 0.30 -7.99 -25.42
N MET A 203 0.67 -7.24 -24.37
CA MET A 203 1.36 -5.97 -24.53
C MET A 203 2.80 -6.14 -25.08
N ALA A 204 3.49 -7.18 -24.63
CA ALA A 204 4.86 -7.46 -25.07
C ALA A 204 4.96 -7.79 -26.56
N ALA A 205 3.89 -8.33 -27.16
CA ALA A 205 3.82 -8.60 -28.59
C ALA A 205 3.92 -7.33 -29.47
N ASP A 206 3.53 -6.18 -28.93
CA ASP A 206 3.54 -4.88 -29.61
C ASP A 206 4.79 -4.05 -29.30
N LEU A 207 5.71 -4.55 -28.44
CA LEU A 207 6.92 -3.83 -28.08
C LEU A 207 7.94 -3.80 -29.23
N PRO A 208 8.68 -2.68 -29.39
CA PRO A 208 9.66 -2.53 -30.47
C PRO A 208 10.93 -3.38 -30.29
N ILE A 209 10.98 -4.20 -29.24
CA ILE A 209 12.13 -5.05 -28.87
C ILE A 209 12.12 -6.43 -29.54
N GLY A 210 11.07 -6.74 -30.33
CA GLY A 210 10.86 -8.03 -31.00
C GLY A 210 9.99 -8.99 -30.16
N PRO A 211 9.74 -10.20 -30.68
CA PRO A 211 8.88 -11.19 -30.00
C PRO A 211 9.49 -11.61 -28.67
N VAL A 212 8.70 -11.52 -27.61
CA VAL A 212 9.05 -11.88 -26.23
C VAL A 212 8.22 -13.08 -25.84
N THR A 213 8.82 -14.06 -25.22
CA THR A 213 8.13 -15.25 -24.71
C THR A 213 7.62 -15.02 -23.29
N HIS A 214 6.58 -15.75 -22.91
CA HIS A 214 6.03 -15.77 -21.54
C HIS A 214 7.12 -15.95 -20.46
N SER A 215 8.05 -16.90 -20.68
CA SER A 215 9.15 -17.16 -19.76
C SER A 215 10.12 -15.97 -19.62
N GLU A 216 10.37 -15.23 -20.70
CA GLU A 216 11.21 -14.03 -20.66
C GLU A 216 10.54 -12.90 -19.88
N ILE A 217 9.20 -12.78 -19.96
CA ILE A 217 8.44 -11.82 -19.16
C ILE A 217 8.56 -12.18 -17.68
N GLU A 218 8.31 -13.43 -17.27
CA GLU A 218 8.45 -13.87 -15.88
C GLU A 218 9.86 -13.65 -15.36
N GLN A 219 10.89 -14.02 -16.14
CA GLN A 219 12.30 -13.82 -15.77
C GLN A 219 12.67 -12.33 -15.62
N ALA A 220 12.06 -11.45 -16.39
CA ALA A 220 12.27 -10.01 -16.28
C ALA A 220 11.59 -9.40 -15.04
N LEU A 221 10.43 -9.93 -14.63
CA LEU A 221 9.65 -9.44 -13.49
C LEU A 221 10.19 -9.95 -12.15
N GLU A 222 10.67 -11.19 -12.07
CA GLU A 222 11.08 -11.84 -10.81
C GLU A 222 12.11 -11.05 -9.98
N PRO A 223 13.17 -10.47 -10.56
CA PRO A 223 14.10 -9.63 -9.81
C PRO A 223 13.44 -8.38 -9.22
N LEU A 224 12.42 -7.83 -9.88
CA LEU A 224 11.70 -6.64 -9.41
C LEU A 224 10.78 -6.99 -8.23
N VAL A 225 10.14 -8.16 -8.27
CA VAL A 225 9.35 -8.70 -7.16
C VAL A 225 10.26 -8.99 -5.96
N THR A 226 11.37 -9.69 -6.17
CA THR A 226 12.34 -10.02 -5.11
C THR A 226 12.88 -8.77 -4.41
N ARG A 227 13.07 -7.68 -5.14
CA ARG A 227 13.54 -6.38 -4.61
C ARG A 227 12.41 -5.53 -4.01
N GLY A 228 11.17 -6.00 -4.04
CA GLY A 228 10.01 -5.25 -3.56
C GLY A 228 9.71 -3.97 -4.35
N LEU A 229 10.15 -3.89 -5.60
CA LEU A 229 9.81 -2.79 -6.52
C LEU A 229 8.49 -3.05 -7.23
N LEU A 230 8.09 -4.32 -7.32
CA LEU A 230 6.88 -4.82 -7.94
C LEU A 230 6.18 -5.75 -6.96
N LEU A 231 4.89 -5.54 -6.70
CA LEU A 231 4.06 -6.50 -5.98
C LEU A 231 3.50 -7.55 -6.94
N ARG A 232 3.47 -8.79 -6.48
CA ARG A 232 2.82 -9.91 -7.15
C ARG A 232 1.74 -10.49 -6.24
N ASP A 233 0.55 -10.69 -6.79
CA ASP A 233 -0.54 -11.44 -6.16
C ASP A 233 -1.16 -12.39 -7.19
N GLY A 234 -0.91 -13.69 -7.04
CA GLY A 234 -1.21 -14.67 -8.06
C GLY A 234 -0.52 -14.33 -9.39
N ASP A 235 -1.31 -14.12 -10.43
CA ASP A 235 -0.86 -13.73 -11.77
C ASP A 235 -0.89 -12.21 -12.01
N SER A 236 -1.22 -11.45 -11.00
CA SER A 236 -1.34 -9.98 -11.09
C SER A 236 -0.13 -9.27 -10.53
N PHE A 237 0.27 -8.18 -11.20
CA PHE A 237 1.44 -7.37 -10.87
C PHE A 237 1.08 -5.90 -10.76
N LEU A 238 1.74 -5.19 -9.83
CA LEU A 238 1.62 -3.74 -9.63
C LEU A 238 3.00 -3.15 -9.31
N SER A 239 3.48 -2.20 -10.12
CA SER A 239 4.69 -1.45 -9.79
C SER A 239 4.44 -0.47 -8.64
N LEU A 240 5.41 -0.32 -7.74
CA LEU A 240 5.23 0.45 -6.52
C LEU A 240 5.76 1.89 -6.59
N ALA A 241 6.73 2.17 -7.47
CA ALA A 241 7.27 3.52 -7.56
C ALA A 241 6.22 4.52 -8.08
N ILE A 242 6.23 5.72 -7.48
CA ILE A 242 5.40 6.83 -7.93
C ILE A 242 6.12 7.56 -9.06
N PRO A 243 5.53 7.75 -10.24
CA PRO A 243 6.14 8.54 -11.31
C PRO A 243 6.37 9.97 -10.82
N LEU A 244 7.60 10.45 -10.96
CA LEU A 244 7.92 11.85 -10.68
C LEU A 244 7.36 12.71 -11.80
N GLY A 245 6.56 13.70 -11.46
CA GLY A 245 5.86 14.56 -12.41
C GLY A 245 4.80 15.36 -11.67
N GLU A 246 3.57 14.86 -11.61
CA GLU A 246 2.53 15.45 -10.76
C GLU A 246 2.85 15.23 -9.27
N TYR A 247 3.51 14.12 -8.94
CA TYR A 247 4.03 13.87 -7.61
C TYR A 247 5.32 14.66 -7.36
N SER A 248 5.38 15.33 -6.21
CA SER A 248 6.59 16.00 -5.71
C SER A 248 6.92 15.46 -4.31
N PRO A 249 8.12 14.88 -4.10
CA PRO A 249 8.58 14.46 -2.78
C PRO A 249 8.63 15.61 -1.79
N SER A 250 8.52 15.31 -0.49
CA SER A 250 8.66 16.31 0.59
C SER A 250 10.10 16.87 0.66
N GLY A 251 10.27 18.06 1.26
CA GLY A 251 11.59 18.69 1.40
C GLY A 251 12.65 17.75 2.00
N PRO A 252 12.41 17.09 3.13
CA PRO A 252 13.37 16.13 3.73
C PRO A 252 13.72 14.95 2.80
N ILE A 253 12.77 14.46 2.03
CA ILE A 253 13.01 13.41 1.02
C ILE A 253 13.88 13.95 -0.12
N LEU A 254 13.60 15.16 -0.61
CA LEU A 254 14.42 15.80 -1.65
C LEU A 254 15.85 16.02 -1.19
N ASP A 255 16.08 16.47 0.04
CA ASP A 255 17.43 16.66 0.58
C ASP A 255 18.21 15.33 0.61
N ARG A 256 17.58 14.27 1.08
CA ARG A 256 18.17 12.92 1.07
C ARG A 256 18.40 12.41 -0.35
N PHE A 257 17.46 12.63 -1.24
CA PHE A 257 17.57 12.27 -2.66
C PHE A 257 18.78 12.94 -3.31
N TYR A 258 18.97 14.25 -3.14
CA TYR A 258 20.13 14.96 -3.72
C TYR A 258 21.47 14.43 -3.17
N GLN A 259 21.54 14.12 -1.88
CA GLN A 259 22.73 13.48 -1.28
C GLN A 259 23.03 12.12 -1.95
N LEU A 260 22.01 11.29 -2.18
CA LEU A 260 22.17 10.00 -2.86
C LEU A 260 22.58 10.15 -4.33
N VAL A 261 22.00 11.12 -5.04
CA VAL A 261 22.39 11.43 -6.44
C VAL A 261 23.87 11.80 -6.52
N GLU A 262 24.38 12.60 -5.59
CA GLU A 262 25.80 12.96 -5.53
C GLU A 262 26.70 11.76 -5.23
N GLN A 263 26.32 10.90 -4.28
CA GLN A 263 27.05 9.68 -3.95
C GLN A 263 27.11 8.70 -5.12
N VAL A 264 26.01 8.47 -5.81
CA VAL A 264 25.94 7.60 -6.99
C VAL A 264 26.76 8.17 -8.13
N GLY A 265 26.75 9.51 -8.32
CA GLY A 265 27.53 10.19 -9.36
C GLY A 265 29.04 10.16 -9.14
N GLN A 266 29.49 10.05 -7.88
CA GLN A 266 30.92 9.97 -7.53
C GLN A 266 31.49 8.54 -7.63
N SER A 267 30.65 7.51 -7.53
CA SER A 267 31.09 6.13 -7.47
C SER A 267 31.44 5.51 -8.83
N ASP A 268 31.07 6.15 -9.96
CA ASP A 268 31.30 5.60 -11.29
C ASP A 268 31.31 6.71 -12.36
N GLY A 269 32.47 6.96 -12.98
CA GLY A 269 32.69 8.10 -13.89
C GLY A 269 31.80 8.15 -15.15
N ASP A 270 31.12 7.05 -15.49
CA ASP A 270 30.20 6.93 -16.64
C ASP A 270 28.73 7.24 -16.31
N ARG A 271 28.43 7.58 -15.04
CA ARG A 271 27.05 7.82 -14.57
C ARG A 271 26.63 9.30 -14.48
N SER A 272 27.37 10.19 -15.09
CA SER A 272 27.04 11.64 -15.12
C SER A 272 25.63 11.94 -15.65
N TRP A 273 25.10 11.09 -16.54
CA TRP A 273 23.75 11.17 -17.08
C TRP A 273 22.65 10.93 -16.02
N ILE A 274 22.93 10.12 -14.97
CA ILE A 274 21.99 9.92 -13.84
C ILE A 274 21.83 11.24 -13.09
N VAL A 275 22.95 11.89 -12.77
CA VAL A 275 22.96 13.18 -12.06
C VAL A 275 22.22 14.24 -12.86
N SER A 276 22.52 14.37 -14.16
CA SER A 276 21.88 15.36 -15.02
C SER A 276 20.39 15.08 -15.24
N GLY A 277 20.00 13.81 -15.44
CA GLY A 277 18.60 13.40 -15.60
C GLY A 277 17.78 13.62 -14.34
N SER A 278 18.28 13.19 -13.19
CA SER A 278 17.58 13.34 -11.90
C SER A 278 17.43 14.82 -11.50
N ARG A 279 18.49 15.64 -11.69
CA ARG A 279 18.42 17.08 -11.38
C ARG A 279 17.50 17.85 -12.33
N LYS A 280 17.45 17.51 -13.61
CA LYS A 280 16.60 18.19 -14.59
C LYS A 280 15.11 18.01 -14.29
N VAL A 281 14.71 16.83 -13.80
CA VAL A 281 13.32 16.55 -13.46
C VAL A 281 12.95 17.21 -12.13
N ALA A 282 13.87 17.23 -11.15
CA ALA A 282 13.62 17.86 -9.84
C ALA A 282 13.76 19.41 -9.86
N ALA A 283 14.38 19.99 -10.88
CA ALA A 283 14.59 21.44 -11.02
C ALA A 283 13.60 22.12 -11.99
N ASP A 284 12.63 21.40 -12.51
CA ASP A 284 11.56 22.01 -13.30
C ASP A 284 10.59 22.71 -12.34
N ASP A 285 10.85 24.02 -12.09
CA ASP A 285 10.09 24.89 -11.17
C ASP A 285 8.59 24.97 -11.49
N SER A 286 8.13 24.48 -12.64
CA SER A 286 6.71 24.38 -12.98
C SER A 286 5.95 23.43 -12.03
N PHE A 287 6.64 22.50 -11.35
CA PHE A 287 6.07 21.56 -10.38
C PHE A 287 6.07 22.09 -8.95
N LEU A 288 6.85 23.12 -8.63
CA LEU A 288 6.98 23.66 -7.26
C LEU A 288 5.95 24.76 -6.94
N ASN A 289 5.12 25.20 -7.89
CA ASN A 289 4.15 26.27 -7.65
C ASN A 289 2.77 26.04 -8.28
N PRO A 290 1.95 25.12 -7.77
CA PRO A 290 0.57 24.92 -8.27
C PRO A 290 -0.39 26.08 -7.92
N LEU A 291 0.07 27.14 -7.24
CA LEU A 291 -0.74 28.25 -6.75
C LEU A 291 -0.22 29.64 -7.21
N ALA A 292 0.40 29.75 -8.36
CA ALA A 292 0.58 31.08 -8.97
C ALA A 292 -0.80 31.60 -9.38
N PRO A 293 -1.25 32.78 -8.89
CA PRO A 293 -2.55 33.32 -9.26
C PRO A 293 -2.62 33.67 -10.75
N LEU A 294 -3.72 33.26 -11.39
CA LEU A 294 -4.13 33.75 -12.71
C LEU A 294 -4.38 35.25 -12.69
#